data_81196785548318b1676ce1859aa3f2f1
#
_entry.id   81196785548318b1676ce1859aa3f2f1
#
_cell.length_a   1.000
_cell.length_b   1.000
_cell.length_c   1.000
_cell.angle_alpha   90.00
_cell.angle_beta   90.00
_cell.angle_gamma   90.00
#
_symmetry.space_group_name_H-M   'P 1'
#
loop_
_entity.id
_entity.type
_entity.pdbx_description
1 polymer ?
#
loop_
_entity_poly.entity_id
_entity_poly.type
_entity_poly.pdbx_seq_one_letter_code
_entity_poly.pdbx_strand_id
1 'polypeptide(L)'
;MKAAGERERIHLVVATSPIHRKYKLGKSREQIRNMAVKSVAMASDLCGEVQFSAEDASRTEPEFLAEIVESVIDAGAAVINIPDTVGFTMPEEYFRLISYLKSHVPNVDRVRLSVHCHDDMGMAVANSLAAIRAGVRQIEGTINGIGERAGNTALEEVIMALHSRRDFFSEVRTGIRTNELVRPSRMVAAMSGLAVPRSKAVVGANAFAHGSGIHQDGVLKNRSTYEVMDPEEIGWGATELPLTKHSGRHAVKMRLSALGLSVPDTDMPRLFELFKKRGDQCKFVYDDDLAALVDSL
;
A
#
# COMPACT_ATOMS: atom_id res chain seq x y z
N MET A 1 5.97 -28.09 5.81
CA MET A 1 6.89 -27.82 6.93
C MET A 1 8.34 -28.16 6.59
N LYS A 2 8.72 -29.39 6.21
CA LYS A 2 10.12 -29.74 5.91
C LYS A 2 10.81 -28.85 4.85
N ALA A 3 10.06 -28.24 3.92
CA ALA A 3 10.61 -27.36 2.88
C ALA A 3 10.91 -25.93 3.37
N ALA A 4 10.30 -25.47 4.46
CA ALA A 4 10.51 -24.15 5.04
C ALA A 4 11.68 -24.10 6.03
N GLY A 5 12.10 -25.26 6.55
CA GLY A 5 13.17 -25.38 7.55
C GLY A 5 12.84 -24.62 8.82
N GLU A 6 13.83 -23.95 9.40
CA GLU A 6 13.67 -23.19 10.66
C GLU A 6 12.80 -21.91 10.53
N ARG A 7 12.29 -21.59 9.34
CA ARG A 7 11.44 -20.42 9.07
C ARG A 7 9.97 -20.80 8.88
N GLU A 8 9.58 -22.00 9.28
CA GLU A 8 8.20 -22.43 9.17
C GLU A 8 7.29 -21.72 10.17
N ARG A 9 6.08 -21.39 9.71
CA ARG A 9 5.02 -20.82 10.54
C ARG A 9 3.70 -21.51 10.22
N ILE A 10 2.98 -21.93 11.25
CA ILE A 10 1.59 -22.37 11.13
C ILE A 10 0.68 -21.17 11.41
N HIS A 11 -0.20 -20.86 10.47
CA HIS A 11 -1.17 -19.78 10.62
C HIS A 11 -2.57 -20.37 10.81
N LEU A 12 -3.18 -20.04 11.93
CA LEU A 12 -4.53 -20.49 12.33
C LEU A 12 -5.50 -19.31 12.28
N VAL A 13 -6.71 -19.57 11.82
CA VAL A 13 -7.77 -18.57 11.70
C VAL A 13 -9.04 -19.08 12.36
N VAL A 14 -9.59 -18.31 13.32
CA VAL A 14 -10.87 -18.60 13.97
C VAL A 14 -11.68 -17.32 14.04
N ALA A 15 -12.92 -17.37 13.54
CA ALA A 15 -13.82 -16.22 13.57
C ALA A 15 -14.34 -15.95 14.98
N THR A 16 -14.31 -14.67 15.38
CA THR A 16 -14.60 -14.25 16.77
C THR A 16 -15.80 -13.32 16.90
N SER A 17 -16.22 -12.63 15.84
CA SER A 17 -17.32 -11.66 15.90
C SER A 17 -18.68 -12.30 16.17
N PRO A 18 -19.65 -11.54 16.74
CA PRO A 18 -21.02 -12.00 16.99
C PRO A 18 -21.69 -12.56 15.74
N ILE A 19 -21.49 -11.88 14.60
CA ILE A 19 -22.09 -12.28 13.33
C ILE A 19 -21.53 -13.63 12.88
N HIS A 20 -20.21 -13.81 12.92
CA HIS A 20 -19.58 -15.06 12.51
C HIS A 20 -19.85 -16.19 13.50
N ARG A 21 -19.86 -15.91 14.81
CA ARG A 21 -20.23 -16.91 15.81
C ARG A 21 -21.64 -17.44 15.58
N LYS A 22 -22.61 -16.53 15.29
CA LYS A 22 -24.00 -16.89 15.08
C LYS A 22 -24.28 -17.59 13.76
N TYR A 23 -23.85 -16.98 12.65
CA TYR A 23 -24.31 -17.40 11.31
C TYR A 23 -23.33 -18.31 10.58
N LYS A 24 -22.01 -18.20 10.86
CA LYS A 24 -20.98 -19.01 10.20
C LYS A 24 -20.66 -20.29 11.01
N LEU A 25 -20.51 -20.17 12.32
CA LEU A 25 -19.99 -21.26 13.14
C LEU A 25 -21.03 -21.92 14.05
N GLY A 26 -22.11 -21.22 14.42
CA GLY A 26 -23.11 -21.72 15.35
C GLY A 26 -22.55 -22.06 16.74
N LYS A 27 -21.60 -21.20 17.25
CA LYS A 27 -20.85 -21.50 18.47
C LYS A 27 -20.91 -20.33 19.47
N SER A 28 -20.90 -20.72 20.78
CA SER A 28 -20.77 -19.78 21.89
C SER A 28 -19.35 -19.19 21.99
N ARG A 29 -19.18 -18.08 22.74
CA ARG A 29 -17.86 -17.50 23.05
C ARG A 29 -16.91 -18.55 23.63
N GLU A 30 -17.36 -19.33 24.62
CA GLU A 30 -16.58 -20.37 25.26
C GLU A 30 -16.11 -21.45 24.27
N GLN A 31 -17.01 -21.92 23.40
CA GLN A 31 -16.66 -22.89 22.37
C GLN A 31 -15.63 -22.36 21.39
N ILE A 32 -15.72 -21.07 20.99
CA ILE A 32 -14.75 -20.41 20.14
C ILE A 32 -13.39 -20.31 20.82
N ARG A 33 -13.36 -19.85 22.09
CA ARG A 33 -12.12 -19.78 22.87
C ARG A 33 -11.45 -21.16 22.99
N ASN A 34 -12.22 -22.17 23.40
CA ASN A 34 -11.69 -23.52 23.55
C ASN A 34 -11.16 -24.11 22.23
N MET A 35 -11.82 -23.84 21.12
CA MET A 35 -11.36 -24.22 19.79
C MET A 35 -10.05 -23.51 19.43
N ALA A 36 -9.95 -22.19 19.63
CA ALA A 36 -8.74 -21.42 19.36
C ALA A 36 -7.55 -21.93 20.18
N VAL A 37 -7.72 -22.05 21.49
CA VAL A 37 -6.68 -22.54 22.44
C VAL A 37 -6.19 -23.94 22.04
N LYS A 38 -7.13 -24.88 21.81
CA LYS A 38 -6.77 -26.25 21.43
C LYS A 38 -6.00 -26.29 20.10
N SER A 39 -6.42 -25.52 19.15
CA SER A 39 -5.76 -25.47 17.81
C SER A 39 -4.36 -24.88 17.91
N VAL A 40 -4.18 -23.80 18.68
CA VAL A 40 -2.86 -23.17 18.88
C VAL A 40 -1.93 -24.12 19.65
N ALA A 41 -2.39 -24.74 20.73
CA ALA A 41 -1.59 -25.71 21.48
C ALA A 41 -1.11 -26.87 20.59
N MET A 42 -2.01 -27.45 19.79
CA MET A 42 -1.64 -28.50 18.85
C MET A 42 -0.66 -28.04 17.77
N ALA A 43 -0.78 -26.81 17.29
CA ALA A 43 0.15 -26.25 16.30
C ALA A 43 1.53 -25.97 16.92
N SER A 44 1.60 -25.50 18.16
CA SER A 44 2.87 -25.21 18.84
C SER A 44 3.68 -26.48 19.16
N ASP A 45 3.03 -27.64 19.28
CA ASP A 45 3.72 -28.93 19.36
C ASP A 45 4.39 -29.34 18.02
N LEU A 46 3.95 -28.75 16.90
CA LEU A 46 4.39 -29.13 15.56
C LEU A 46 5.33 -28.11 14.89
N CYS A 47 5.31 -26.86 15.33
CA CYS A 47 6.00 -25.76 14.67
C CYS A 47 6.49 -24.73 15.70
N GLY A 48 7.71 -24.24 15.50
CA GLY A 48 8.34 -23.26 16.41
C GLY A 48 7.68 -21.88 16.40
N GLU A 49 6.93 -21.50 15.35
CA GLU A 49 6.24 -20.21 15.28
C GLU A 49 4.78 -20.42 14.86
N VAL A 50 3.85 -20.09 15.75
CA VAL A 50 2.40 -20.16 15.48
C VAL A 50 1.83 -18.76 15.42
N GLN A 51 1.10 -18.48 14.35
CA GLN A 51 0.33 -17.24 14.18
C GLN A 51 -1.15 -17.56 14.34
N PHE A 52 -1.84 -16.73 15.11
CA PHE A 52 -3.29 -16.81 15.28
C PHE A 52 -3.95 -15.53 14.76
N SER A 53 -4.97 -15.68 13.91
CA SER A 53 -5.86 -14.60 13.46
C SER A 53 -7.24 -14.73 14.06
N ALA A 54 -7.69 -13.69 14.77
CA ALA A 54 -9.06 -13.55 15.22
C ALA A 54 -9.92 -13.01 14.05
N GLU A 55 -10.42 -13.88 13.16
CA GLU A 55 -11.19 -13.42 12.00
C GLU A 55 -12.34 -12.51 12.42
N ASP A 56 -12.49 -11.40 11.72
CA ASP A 56 -13.47 -10.35 12.00
C ASP A 56 -13.28 -9.67 13.37
N ALA A 57 -12.01 -9.46 13.73
CA ALA A 57 -11.61 -8.88 15.01
C ALA A 57 -12.16 -7.46 15.19
N SER A 58 -12.21 -6.68 14.12
CA SER A 58 -12.71 -5.30 14.16
C SER A 58 -14.18 -5.19 14.55
N ARG A 59 -14.98 -6.25 14.38
CA ARG A 59 -16.38 -6.32 14.81
C ARG A 59 -16.61 -7.26 16.00
N THR A 60 -15.54 -7.75 16.62
CA THR A 60 -15.59 -8.54 17.85
C THR A 60 -15.66 -7.60 19.05
N GLU A 61 -16.38 -8.00 20.08
CA GLU A 61 -16.43 -7.25 21.33
C GLU A 61 -15.03 -7.17 21.95
N PRO A 62 -14.53 -5.95 22.28
CA PRO A 62 -13.14 -5.76 22.69
C PRO A 62 -12.71 -6.64 23.88
N GLU A 63 -13.59 -6.84 24.84
CA GLU A 63 -13.35 -7.67 26.04
C GLU A 63 -13.18 -9.15 25.66
N PHE A 64 -14.02 -9.65 24.77
CA PHE A 64 -13.93 -11.02 24.30
C PHE A 64 -12.71 -11.23 23.39
N LEU A 65 -12.37 -10.22 22.58
CA LEU A 65 -11.16 -10.26 21.77
C LEU A 65 -9.91 -10.31 22.66
N ALA A 66 -9.86 -9.50 23.72
CA ALA A 66 -8.76 -9.52 24.70
C ALA A 66 -8.65 -10.88 25.40
N GLU A 67 -9.76 -11.47 25.84
CA GLU A 67 -9.82 -12.81 26.45
C GLU A 67 -9.26 -13.90 25.52
N ILE A 68 -9.65 -13.88 24.23
CA ILE A 68 -9.14 -14.82 23.24
C ILE A 68 -7.63 -14.63 23.02
N VAL A 69 -7.20 -13.38 22.82
CA VAL A 69 -5.79 -13.05 22.57
C VAL A 69 -4.92 -13.54 23.74
N GLU A 70 -5.30 -13.24 24.98
CA GLU A 70 -4.59 -13.73 26.17
C GLU A 70 -4.50 -15.27 26.18
N SER A 71 -5.63 -15.93 25.96
CA SER A 71 -5.72 -17.39 26.01
C SER A 71 -4.88 -18.08 24.93
N VAL A 72 -4.83 -17.55 23.72
CA VAL A 72 -4.02 -18.15 22.62
C VAL A 72 -2.54 -17.84 22.77
N ILE A 73 -2.16 -16.72 23.38
CA ILE A 73 -0.77 -16.43 23.75
C ILE A 73 -0.28 -17.46 24.77
N ASP A 74 -1.06 -17.74 25.80
CA ASP A 74 -0.71 -18.76 26.79
C ASP A 74 -0.68 -20.19 26.22
N ALA A 75 -1.43 -20.43 25.15
CA ALA A 75 -1.39 -21.70 24.42
C ALA A 75 -0.20 -21.83 23.45
N GLY A 76 0.63 -20.78 23.28
CA GLY A 76 1.86 -20.83 22.50
C GLY A 76 1.85 -20.04 21.19
N ALA A 77 0.86 -19.17 20.95
CA ALA A 77 0.92 -18.26 19.80
C ALA A 77 2.08 -17.27 19.95
N ALA A 78 2.88 -17.11 18.90
CA ALA A 78 4.00 -16.15 18.81
C ALA A 78 3.63 -14.87 18.06
N VAL A 79 2.61 -14.95 17.19
CA VAL A 79 2.11 -13.79 16.43
C VAL A 79 0.58 -13.77 16.56
N ILE A 80 0.05 -12.61 16.93
CA ILE A 80 -1.38 -12.35 16.99
C ILE A 80 -1.77 -11.37 15.91
N ASN A 81 -2.58 -11.81 14.98
CA ASN A 81 -3.10 -11.00 13.89
C ASN A 81 -4.52 -10.54 14.16
N ILE A 82 -4.76 -9.25 14.03
CA ILE A 82 -6.03 -8.58 14.27
C ILE A 82 -6.58 -8.10 12.92
N PRO A 83 -7.42 -8.88 12.22
CA PRO A 83 -7.88 -8.49 10.88
C PRO A 83 -9.09 -7.57 10.91
N ASP A 84 -9.08 -6.57 10.01
CA ASP A 84 -10.27 -5.86 9.54
C ASP A 84 -10.82 -6.58 8.31
N THR A 85 -11.52 -7.69 8.58
CA THR A 85 -11.89 -8.69 7.57
C THR A 85 -12.85 -8.17 6.51
N VAL A 86 -13.68 -7.19 6.84
CA VAL A 86 -14.66 -6.61 5.92
C VAL A 86 -14.33 -5.19 5.49
N GLY A 87 -13.16 -4.68 5.88
CA GLY A 87 -12.63 -3.39 5.41
C GLY A 87 -13.50 -2.20 5.76
N PHE A 88 -14.12 -2.21 6.96
CA PHE A 88 -15.09 -1.17 7.31
C PHE A 88 -14.62 -0.25 8.45
N THR A 89 -13.53 -0.58 9.12
CA THR A 89 -13.03 0.14 10.29
C THR A 89 -12.39 1.47 9.87
N MET A 90 -12.63 2.51 10.66
CA MET A 90 -11.93 3.79 10.50
C MET A 90 -10.57 3.76 11.20
N PRO A 91 -9.56 4.52 10.72
CA PRO A 91 -8.21 4.49 11.29
C PRO A 91 -8.15 4.77 12.79
N GLU A 92 -8.99 5.69 13.28
CA GLU A 92 -9.06 6.05 14.69
C GLU A 92 -9.65 4.93 15.55
N GLU A 93 -10.66 4.22 15.04
CA GLU A 93 -11.26 3.07 15.71
C GLU A 93 -10.26 1.93 15.80
N TYR A 94 -9.53 1.70 14.71
CA TYR A 94 -8.53 0.64 14.64
C TYR A 94 -7.34 0.92 15.57
N PHE A 95 -6.88 2.18 15.61
CA PHE A 95 -5.88 2.61 16.58
C PHE A 95 -6.35 2.33 18.03
N ARG A 96 -7.59 2.67 18.36
CA ARG A 96 -8.16 2.44 19.71
C ARG A 96 -8.26 0.94 20.03
N LEU A 97 -8.69 0.12 19.07
CA LEU A 97 -8.77 -1.33 19.25
C LEU A 97 -7.41 -1.94 19.59
N ILE A 98 -6.37 -1.61 18.82
CA ILE A 98 -5.01 -2.11 19.08
C ILE A 98 -4.48 -1.58 20.42
N SER A 99 -4.70 -0.30 20.73
CA SER A 99 -4.32 0.29 22.01
C SER A 99 -5.03 -0.37 23.18
N TYR A 100 -6.31 -0.69 23.01
CA TYR A 100 -7.10 -1.43 24.02
C TYR A 100 -6.49 -2.81 24.29
N LEU A 101 -6.19 -3.59 23.26
CA LEU A 101 -5.56 -4.91 23.42
C LEU A 101 -4.20 -4.80 24.13
N LYS A 102 -3.38 -3.83 23.78
CA LYS A 102 -2.08 -3.61 24.44
C LYS A 102 -2.20 -3.27 25.93
N SER A 103 -3.28 -2.62 26.33
CA SER A 103 -3.48 -2.22 27.73
C SER A 103 -4.25 -3.24 28.58
N HIS A 104 -5.01 -4.15 27.95
CA HIS A 104 -5.90 -5.09 28.65
C HIS A 104 -5.48 -6.56 28.53
N VAL A 105 -4.53 -6.89 27.66
CA VAL A 105 -3.99 -8.24 27.52
C VAL A 105 -2.67 -8.33 28.27
N PRO A 106 -2.62 -8.99 29.44
CA PRO A 106 -1.44 -8.94 30.33
C PRO A 106 -0.17 -9.53 29.74
N ASN A 107 -0.30 -10.50 28.83
CA ASN A 107 0.81 -11.22 28.21
C ASN A 107 1.12 -10.77 26.79
N VAL A 108 0.57 -9.62 26.34
CA VAL A 108 0.69 -9.11 24.95
C VAL A 108 2.13 -8.83 24.52
N ASP A 109 3.00 -8.45 25.44
CA ASP A 109 4.41 -8.16 25.16
C ASP A 109 5.25 -9.41 24.84
N ARG A 110 4.70 -10.61 25.05
CA ARG A 110 5.33 -11.89 24.71
C ARG A 110 5.24 -12.21 23.21
N VAL A 111 4.42 -11.48 22.46
CA VAL A 111 4.09 -11.79 21.07
C VAL A 111 4.30 -10.60 20.14
N ARG A 112 4.38 -10.87 18.84
CA ARG A 112 4.31 -9.84 17.81
C ARG A 112 2.85 -9.59 17.42
N LEU A 113 2.39 -8.34 17.57
CA LEU A 113 1.10 -7.95 17.02
C LEU A 113 1.21 -7.71 15.50
N SER A 114 0.26 -8.26 14.77
CA SER A 114 0.08 -8.18 13.33
C SER A 114 -1.30 -7.63 12.99
N VAL A 115 -1.43 -7.00 11.83
CA VAL A 115 -2.71 -6.59 11.28
C VAL A 115 -2.85 -6.97 9.82
N HIS A 116 -4.09 -7.20 9.40
CA HIS A 116 -4.50 -7.53 8.06
C HIS A 116 -5.78 -6.76 7.73
N CYS A 117 -5.72 -5.81 6.80
CA CYS A 117 -6.86 -4.96 6.49
C CYS A 117 -7.31 -5.16 5.05
N HIS A 118 -8.63 -5.35 4.87
CA HIS A 118 -9.27 -5.26 3.57
C HIS A 118 -9.63 -3.83 3.22
N ASP A 119 -9.82 -3.55 1.93
CA ASP A 119 -9.87 -2.19 1.39
C ASP A 119 -11.26 -1.78 0.88
N ASP A 120 -12.32 -2.40 1.41
CA ASP A 120 -13.69 -2.20 0.95
C ASP A 120 -14.16 -0.74 1.00
N MET A 121 -13.66 0.03 1.96
CA MET A 121 -13.92 1.47 2.08
C MET A 121 -12.70 2.34 1.73
N GLY A 122 -11.64 1.78 1.13
CA GLY A 122 -10.41 2.50 0.79
C GLY A 122 -9.56 2.88 1.99
N MET A 123 -9.69 2.18 3.14
CA MET A 123 -9.01 2.52 4.39
C MET A 123 -7.89 1.56 4.79
N ALA A 124 -7.62 0.52 4.02
CA ALA A 124 -6.69 -0.55 4.42
C ALA A 124 -5.29 -0.04 4.76
N VAL A 125 -4.71 0.83 3.93
CA VAL A 125 -3.39 1.43 4.18
C VAL A 125 -3.45 2.36 5.40
N ALA A 126 -4.47 3.20 5.50
CA ALA A 126 -4.64 4.12 6.61
C ALA A 126 -4.82 3.39 7.95
N ASN A 127 -5.60 2.30 7.96
CA ASN A 127 -5.79 1.43 9.11
C ASN A 127 -4.48 0.75 9.52
N SER A 128 -3.72 0.22 8.56
CA SER A 128 -2.42 -0.40 8.81
C SER A 128 -1.42 0.60 9.43
N LEU A 129 -1.36 1.83 8.92
CA LEU A 129 -0.51 2.89 9.46
C LEU A 129 -0.98 3.33 10.86
N ALA A 130 -2.28 3.39 11.12
CA ALA A 130 -2.84 3.66 12.44
C ALA A 130 -2.46 2.55 13.45
N ALA A 131 -2.52 1.29 13.03
CA ALA A 131 -2.10 0.15 13.85
C ALA A 131 -0.59 0.18 14.17
N ILE A 132 0.26 0.58 13.22
CA ILE A 132 1.70 0.78 13.47
C ILE A 132 1.91 1.82 14.57
N ARG A 133 1.19 2.94 14.53
CA ARG A 133 1.25 3.97 15.59
C ARG A 133 0.80 3.44 16.94
N ALA A 134 -0.17 2.54 16.97
CA ALA A 134 -0.62 1.86 18.19
C ALA A 134 0.37 0.77 18.69
N GLY A 135 1.44 0.47 17.93
CA GLY A 135 2.50 -0.45 18.36
C GLY A 135 2.56 -1.79 17.63
N VAL A 136 1.78 -1.98 16.56
CA VAL A 136 1.90 -3.14 15.68
C VAL A 136 3.26 -3.14 14.96
N ARG A 137 3.82 -4.33 14.73
CA ARG A 137 5.13 -4.49 14.08
C ARG A 137 5.14 -5.51 12.94
N GLN A 138 4.00 -6.06 12.59
CA GLN A 138 3.82 -6.89 11.40
C GLN A 138 2.57 -6.42 10.64
N ILE A 139 2.73 -6.18 9.33
CA ILE A 139 1.62 -5.85 8.43
C ILE A 139 1.48 -6.98 7.42
N GLU A 140 0.27 -7.50 7.29
CA GLU A 140 -0.11 -8.41 6.23
C GLU A 140 -0.86 -7.63 5.15
N GLY A 141 -0.40 -7.77 3.94
CA GLY A 141 -0.96 -7.10 2.78
C GLY A 141 -0.46 -7.76 1.50
N THR A 142 -0.73 -7.14 0.38
CA THR A 142 -0.33 -7.65 -0.92
C THR A 142 0.33 -6.57 -1.76
N ILE A 143 1.15 -6.98 -2.70
CA ILE A 143 1.67 -6.08 -3.73
C ILE A 143 0.49 -5.63 -4.60
N ASN A 144 0.42 -4.35 -4.89
CA ASN A 144 -0.67 -3.68 -5.63
C ASN A 144 -2.03 -3.67 -4.88
N GLY A 145 -2.10 -4.15 -3.64
CA GLY A 145 -3.33 -4.23 -2.88
C GLY A 145 -4.33 -5.26 -3.42
N ILE A 146 -3.90 -6.23 -4.23
CA ILE A 146 -4.81 -7.25 -4.78
C ILE A 146 -5.37 -8.14 -3.65
N GLY A 147 -6.56 -8.71 -3.86
CA GLY A 147 -7.20 -9.59 -2.89
C GLY A 147 -8.69 -9.74 -3.14
N GLU A 148 -9.38 -10.31 -2.17
CA GLU A 148 -10.84 -10.46 -2.23
C GLU A 148 -11.55 -9.10 -2.24
N ARG A 149 -12.66 -9.02 -2.96
CA ARG A 149 -13.53 -7.85 -3.10
C ARG A 149 -12.75 -6.62 -3.60
N ALA A 150 -12.52 -5.61 -2.73
CA ALA A 150 -11.75 -4.42 -3.08
C ALA A 150 -10.23 -4.57 -2.86
N GLY A 151 -9.78 -5.73 -2.33
CA GLY A 151 -8.38 -6.03 -2.10
C GLY A 151 -7.94 -5.86 -0.64
N ASN A 152 -6.63 -5.83 -0.45
CA ASN A 152 -5.95 -5.76 0.83
C ASN A 152 -5.12 -4.47 0.95
N THR A 153 -4.49 -4.29 2.11
CA THR A 153 -3.44 -3.28 2.27
C THR A 153 -2.38 -3.40 1.18
N ALA A 154 -2.16 -2.34 0.42
CA ALA A 154 -1.09 -2.25 -0.56
C ALA A 154 0.25 -2.06 0.16
N LEU A 155 1.12 -3.07 0.12
CA LEU A 155 2.37 -3.07 0.87
C LEU A 155 3.32 -1.95 0.41
N GLU A 156 3.40 -1.66 -0.88
CA GLU A 156 4.22 -0.58 -1.43
C GLU A 156 3.85 0.79 -0.85
N GLU A 157 2.57 1.02 -0.57
CA GLU A 157 2.08 2.28 0.00
C GLU A 157 2.46 2.41 1.48
N VAL A 158 2.32 1.33 2.26
CA VAL A 158 2.77 1.30 3.67
C VAL A 158 4.28 1.49 3.75
N ILE A 159 5.06 0.79 2.92
CA ILE A 159 6.51 0.88 2.89
C ILE A 159 6.95 2.31 2.58
N MET A 160 6.37 2.93 1.55
CA MET A 160 6.73 4.30 1.18
C MET A 160 6.25 5.33 2.18
N ALA A 161 5.11 5.14 2.84
CA ALA A 161 4.68 6.00 3.95
C ALA A 161 5.71 5.98 5.09
N LEU A 162 6.19 4.81 5.49
CA LEU A 162 7.23 4.67 6.51
C LEU A 162 8.57 5.27 6.07
N HIS A 163 8.93 5.11 4.80
CA HIS A 163 10.18 5.63 4.24
C HIS A 163 10.16 7.16 4.13
N SER A 164 9.11 7.73 3.56
CA SER A 164 9.00 9.18 3.28
C SER A 164 8.65 10.01 4.52
N ARG A 165 7.96 9.41 5.50
CA ARG A 165 7.52 10.10 6.72
C ARG A 165 8.24 9.61 7.97
N ARG A 166 9.57 9.54 7.90
CA ARG A 166 10.43 9.21 9.04
C ARG A 166 10.31 10.18 10.19
N ASP A 167 9.94 11.42 9.91
CA ASP A 167 9.58 12.44 10.90
C ASP A 167 8.42 12.00 11.78
N PHE A 168 7.43 11.36 11.17
CA PHE A 168 6.21 10.91 11.83
C PHE A 168 6.32 9.49 12.42
N PHE A 169 7.09 8.60 11.78
CA PHE A 169 7.29 7.21 12.19
C PHE A 169 8.71 6.95 12.72
N SER A 170 9.26 7.89 13.49
CA SER A 170 10.68 7.92 13.89
C SER A 170 11.23 6.62 14.48
N GLU A 171 10.41 5.85 15.20
CA GLU A 171 10.79 4.61 15.87
C GLU A 171 10.53 3.35 15.04
N VAL A 172 9.91 3.50 13.86
CA VAL A 172 9.52 2.37 13.02
C VAL A 172 10.35 2.36 11.74
N ARG A 173 10.95 1.23 11.45
CA ARG A 173 11.76 1.04 10.25
C ARG A 173 11.41 -0.27 9.56
N THR A 174 11.60 -0.32 8.26
CA THR A 174 11.57 -1.54 7.46
C THR A 174 12.91 -1.74 6.78
N GLY A 175 13.34 -2.99 6.62
CA GLY A 175 14.54 -3.35 5.85
C GLY A 175 14.26 -3.58 4.37
N ILE A 176 13.06 -3.27 3.90
CA ILE A 176 12.68 -3.48 2.49
C ILE A 176 13.39 -2.44 1.62
N ARG A 177 13.99 -2.89 0.52
CA ARG A 177 14.63 -2.04 -0.48
C ARG A 177 13.57 -1.37 -1.33
N THR A 178 13.39 -0.07 -1.15
CA THR A 178 12.35 0.69 -1.84
C THR A 178 12.55 0.73 -3.36
N ASN A 179 13.78 0.76 -3.83
CA ASN A 179 14.12 0.74 -5.26
C ASN A 179 13.75 -0.56 -6.00
N GLU A 180 13.25 -1.55 -5.29
CA GLU A 180 12.72 -2.78 -5.87
C GLU A 180 11.17 -2.79 -5.95
N LEU A 181 10.46 -1.75 -5.52
CA LEU A 181 8.99 -1.80 -5.40
C LEU A 181 8.27 -1.89 -6.74
N VAL A 182 8.72 -1.20 -7.76
CA VAL A 182 8.09 -1.20 -9.09
C VAL A 182 8.21 -2.57 -9.77
N ARG A 183 9.33 -3.27 -9.58
CA ARG A 183 9.56 -4.57 -10.21
C ARG A 183 8.57 -5.65 -9.75
N PRO A 184 8.36 -5.91 -8.43
CA PRO A 184 7.33 -6.82 -7.96
C PRO A 184 5.92 -6.39 -8.38
N SER A 185 5.62 -5.09 -8.37
CA SER A 185 4.32 -4.59 -8.83
C SER A 185 4.01 -5.01 -10.26
N ARG A 186 4.96 -4.81 -11.18
CA ARG A 186 4.82 -5.23 -12.58
C ARG A 186 4.72 -6.75 -12.73
N MET A 187 5.52 -7.47 -11.96
CA MET A 187 5.52 -8.94 -11.97
C MET A 187 4.17 -9.50 -11.50
N VAL A 188 3.64 -9.01 -10.38
CA VAL A 188 2.33 -9.42 -9.86
C VAL A 188 1.21 -9.08 -10.87
N ALA A 189 1.24 -7.91 -11.48
CA ALA A 189 0.27 -7.54 -12.51
C ALA A 189 0.31 -8.50 -13.72
N ALA A 190 1.51 -8.83 -14.19
CA ALA A 190 1.68 -9.75 -15.31
C ALA A 190 1.22 -11.18 -14.98
N MET A 191 1.51 -11.66 -13.77
CA MET A 191 1.17 -13.03 -13.34
C MET A 191 -0.31 -13.21 -12.98
N SER A 192 -0.93 -12.18 -12.39
CA SER A 192 -2.33 -12.21 -11.97
C SER A 192 -3.31 -11.81 -13.07
N GLY A 193 -2.85 -11.14 -14.13
CA GLY A 193 -3.71 -10.53 -15.15
C GLY A 193 -4.42 -9.25 -14.68
N LEU A 194 -4.19 -8.80 -13.45
CA LEU A 194 -4.78 -7.59 -12.88
C LEU A 194 -3.87 -6.39 -13.17
N ALA A 195 -4.27 -5.55 -14.12
CA ALA A 195 -3.51 -4.37 -14.49
C ALA A 195 -3.45 -3.37 -13.33
N VAL A 196 -2.27 -2.78 -13.10
CA VAL A 196 -2.10 -1.69 -12.14
C VAL A 196 -2.80 -0.44 -12.69
N PRO A 197 -3.76 0.17 -11.96
CA PRO A 197 -4.35 1.44 -12.38
C PRO A 197 -3.27 2.51 -12.57
N ARG A 198 -3.37 3.30 -13.63
CA ARG A 198 -2.39 4.37 -13.88
C ARG A 198 -2.28 5.37 -12.73
N SER A 199 -3.37 5.60 -12.00
CA SER A 199 -3.45 6.48 -10.82
C SER A 199 -3.10 5.80 -9.49
N LYS A 200 -2.65 4.53 -9.51
CA LYS A 200 -2.24 3.82 -8.29
C LYS A 200 -1.11 4.60 -7.60
N ALA A 201 -1.24 4.79 -6.31
CA ALA A 201 -0.18 5.44 -5.54
C ALA A 201 1.13 4.64 -5.63
N VAL A 202 2.25 5.31 -5.57
CA VAL A 202 3.62 4.79 -5.61
C VAL A 202 3.99 4.15 -6.95
N VAL A 203 3.28 3.11 -7.39
CA VAL A 203 3.68 2.25 -8.53
C VAL A 203 2.86 2.46 -9.81
N GLY A 204 1.89 3.35 -9.80
CA GLY A 204 1.08 3.66 -10.99
C GLY A 204 1.84 4.54 -11.99
N ALA A 205 1.55 4.39 -13.28
CA ALA A 205 2.23 5.12 -14.35
C ALA A 205 2.07 6.65 -14.29
N ASN A 206 1.08 7.15 -13.54
CA ASN A 206 0.88 8.59 -13.36
C ASN A 206 1.51 9.12 -12.05
N ALA A 207 2.12 8.26 -11.22
CA ALA A 207 2.65 8.67 -9.92
C ALA A 207 3.71 9.79 -10.03
N PHE A 208 4.46 9.81 -11.14
CA PHE A 208 5.50 10.81 -11.44
C PHE A 208 5.27 11.48 -12.79
N ALA A 209 4.03 11.59 -13.25
CA ALA A 209 3.67 12.20 -14.51
C ALA A 209 2.90 13.52 -14.27
N HIS A 210 3.50 14.64 -14.66
CA HIS A 210 2.93 15.97 -14.48
C HIS A 210 2.42 16.53 -15.81
N GLY A 211 1.10 16.56 -16.01
CA GLY A 211 0.46 17.06 -17.24
C GLY A 211 0.13 18.56 -17.23
N SER A 212 0.03 19.19 -16.07
CA SER A 212 -0.26 20.62 -15.93
C SER A 212 1.00 21.47 -16.11
N GLY A 213 0.90 22.55 -16.88
CA GLY A 213 2.04 23.47 -17.09
C GLY A 213 2.58 24.11 -15.82
N ILE A 214 1.71 24.41 -14.84
CA ILE A 214 2.11 24.94 -13.53
C ILE A 214 2.92 23.90 -12.76
N HIS A 215 2.47 22.64 -12.75
CA HIS A 215 3.19 21.56 -12.08
C HIS A 215 4.54 21.28 -12.77
N GLN A 216 4.56 21.25 -14.11
CA GLN A 216 5.79 21.05 -14.88
C GLN A 216 6.82 22.14 -14.61
N ASP A 217 6.40 23.42 -14.60
CA ASP A 217 7.28 24.55 -14.27
C ASP A 217 7.83 24.44 -12.84
N GLY A 218 7.00 24.03 -11.88
CA GLY A 218 7.44 23.78 -10.51
C GLY A 218 8.49 22.68 -10.42
N VAL A 219 8.22 21.50 -11.01
CA VAL A 219 9.13 20.35 -11.00
C VAL A 219 10.46 20.67 -11.69
N LEU A 220 10.43 21.41 -12.82
CA LEU A 220 11.65 21.83 -13.53
C LEU A 220 12.52 22.78 -12.70
N LYS A 221 11.91 23.61 -11.85
CA LYS A 221 12.64 24.49 -10.93
C LYS A 221 13.15 23.74 -9.70
N ASN A 222 12.32 22.92 -9.10
CA ASN A 222 12.66 22.05 -7.99
C ASN A 222 11.61 20.91 -7.88
N ARG A 223 12.05 19.66 -7.99
CA ARG A 223 11.19 18.46 -7.92
C ARG A 223 10.35 18.41 -6.66
N SER A 224 10.89 18.83 -5.52
CA SER A 224 10.18 18.80 -4.23
C SER A 224 8.94 19.71 -4.17
N THR A 225 8.70 20.55 -5.20
CA THR A 225 7.47 21.35 -5.28
C THR A 225 6.21 20.49 -5.44
N TYR A 226 6.32 19.31 -6.10
CA TYR A 226 5.20 18.43 -6.38
C TYR A 226 5.52 16.93 -6.19
N GLU A 227 6.78 16.58 -5.93
CA GLU A 227 7.20 15.20 -5.71
C GLU A 227 7.66 15.02 -4.26
N VAL A 228 6.94 14.16 -3.53
CA VAL A 228 7.27 13.79 -2.15
C VAL A 228 8.10 12.51 -2.06
N MET A 229 8.32 11.86 -3.20
CA MET A 229 9.12 10.65 -3.36
C MET A 229 9.99 10.82 -4.61
N ASP A 230 11.18 10.24 -4.60
CA ASP A 230 12.01 10.17 -5.79
C ASP A 230 11.65 8.91 -6.61
N PRO A 231 11.36 9.02 -7.92
CA PRO A 231 11.08 7.86 -8.77
C PRO A 231 12.23 6.85 -8.83
N GLU A 232 13.49 7.29 -8.71
CA GLU A 232 14.64 6.39 -8.66
C GLU A 232 14.67 5.58 -7.36
N GLU A 233 14.27 6.18 -6.23
CA GLU A 233 14.20 5.50 -4.93
C GLU A 233 13.17 4.36 -4.88
N ILE A 234 12.20 4.33 -5.79
CA ILE A 234 11.20 3.25 -5.88
C ILE A 234 11.43 2.30 -7.05
N GLY A 235 12.45 2.57 -7.88
CA GLY A 235 12.77 1.78 -9.07
C GLY A 235 11.89 2.09 -10.29
N TRP A 236 11.27 3.29 -10.33
CA TRP A 236 10.48 3.72 -11.49
C TRP A 236 11.37 4.23 -12.62
N GLY A 237 12.48 4.87 -12.29
CA GLY A 237 13.38 5.57 -13.22
C GLY A 237 13.20 7.08 -13.11
N ALA A 238 13.26 7.79 -14.24
CA ALA A 238 13.13 9.25 -14.25
C ALA A 238 11.67 9.72 -14.20
N THR A 239 11.46 10.93 -13.72
CA THR A 239 10.17 11.63 -13.81
C THR A 239 9.76 11.84 -15.26
N GLU A 240 8.54 11.50 -15.61
CA GLU A 240 7.97 11.76 -16.92
C GLU A 240 7.23 13.11 -16.93
N LEU A 241 7.58 13.97 -17.89
CA LEU A 241 6.86 15.22 -18.16
C LEU A 241 6.11 15.08 -19.50
N PRO A 242 5.00 14.33 -19.56
CA PRO A 242 4.26 14.15 -20.79
C PRO A 242 3.68 15.49 -21.24
N LEU A 243 3.87 15.81 -22.50
CA LEU A 243 3.28 17.01 -23.07
C LEU A 243 1.80 16.79 -23.36
N THR A 244 0.99 17.71 -22.90
CA THR A 244 -0.46 17.76 -23.11
C THR A 244 -0.88 19.13 -23.58
N LYS A 245 -2.11 19.31 -24.02
CA LYS A 245 -2.63 20.64 -24.36
C LYS A 245 -2.49 21.67 -23.23
N HIS A 246 -2.33 21.24 -21.98
CA HIS A 246 -2.16 22.12 -20.82
C HIS A 246 -0.69 22.46 -20.53
N SER A 247 0.26 21.82 -21.22
CA SER A 247 1.69 22.12 -21.07
C SER A 247 2.00 23.54 -21.56
N GLY A 248 2.85 24.24 -20.80
CA GLY A 248 3.28 25.59 -21.11
C GLY A 248 4.41 25.63 -22.16
N ARG A 249 4.70 26.83 -22.71
CA ARG A 249 5.78 27.02 -23.67
C ARG A 249 7.14 26.56 -23.16
N HIS A 250 7.40 26.75 -21.88
CA HIS A 250 8.66 26.34 -21.26
C HIS A 250 8.87 24.82 -21.33
N ALA A 251 7.85 24.03 -20.99
CA ALA A 251 7.91 22.57 -21.08
C ALA A 251 8.14 22.07 -22.53
N VAL A 252 7.48 22.70 -23.51
CA VAL A 252 7.69 22.40 -24.95
C VAL A 252 9.13 22.72 -25.35
N LYS A 253 9.64 23.90 -24.98
CA LYS A 253 11.03 24.32 -25.29
C LYS A 253 12.06 23.37 -24.67
N MET A 254 11.86 22.96 -23.41
CA MET A 254 12.73 21.99 -22.72
C MET A 254 12.73 20.64 -23.43
N ARG A 255 11.56 20.15 -23.85
CA ARG A 255 11.46 18.86 -24.56
C ARG A 255 12.12 18.89 -25.93
N LEU A 256 11.91 19.96 -26.69
CA LEU A 256 12.60 20.20 -27.97
C LEU A 256 14.14 20.19 -27.80
N SER A 257 14.63 20.90 -26.78
CA SER A 257 16.05 20.92 -26.46
C SER A 257 16.60 19.53 -26.12
N ALA A 258 15.83 18.72 -25.32
CA ALA A 258 16.22 17.36 -24.98
C ALA A 258 16.24 16.42 -26.19
N LEU A 259 15.44 16.71 -27.22
CA LEU A 259 15.41 15.98 -28.49
C LEU A 259 16.46 16.49 -29.51
N GLY A 260 17.23 17.53 -29.15
CA GLY A 260 18.19 18.17 -30.08
C GLY A 260 17.52 18.98 -31.19
N LEU A 261 16.21 19.28 -31.04
CA LEU A 261 15.45 20.07 -31.99
C LEU A 261 15.60 21.56 -31.66
N SER A 262 16.16 22.34 -32.61
CA SER A 262 16.35 23.79 -32.46
C SER A 262 15.27 24.55 -33.21
N VAL A 263 14.53 25.38 -32.50
CA VAL A 263 13.48 26.24 -33.07
C VAL A 263 13.82 27.71 -32.74
N PRO A 264 13.91 28.60 -33.71
CA PRO A 264 14.12 30.01 -33.46
C PRO A 264 13.04 30.62 -32.58
N ASP A 265 13.40 31.56 -31.71
CA ASP A 265 12.41 32.20 -30.80
C ASP A 265 11.30 32.94 -31.59
N THR A 266 11.55 33.35 -32.83
CA THR A 266 10.57 33.93 -33.76
C THR A 266 9.47 32.95 -34.15
N ASP A 267 9.79 31.66 -34.24
CA ASP A 267 8.88 30.61 -34.72
C ASP A 267 8.18 29.87 -33.55
N MET A 268 8.69 30.06 -32.34
CA MET A 268 8.09 29.43 -31.11
C MET A 268 6.60 29.75 -30.92
N PRO A 269 6.09 30.98 -31.16
CA PRO A 269 4.66 31.25 -31.07
C PRO A 269 3.83 30.38 -32.01
N ARG A 270 4.26 30.24 -33.28
CA ARG A 270 3.58 29.41 -34.29
C ARG A 270 3.66 27.95 -33.95
N LEU A 271 4.82 27.45 -33.55
CA LEU A 271 4.96 26.06 -33.08
C LEU A 271 4.03 25.79 -31.93
N PHE A 272 3.92 26.69 -30.94
CA PHE A 272 3.08 26.52 -29.79
C PHE A 272 1.58 26.50 -30.15
N GLU A 273 1.14 27.23 -31.13
CA GLU A 273 -0.25 27.13 -31.66
C GLU A 273 -0.50 25.78 -32.30
N LEU A 274 0.41 25.28 -33.12
CA LEU A 274 0.33 23.95 -33.73
C LEU A 274 0.32 22.85 -32.66
N PHE A 275 1.18 22.98 -31.65
CA PHE A 275 1.23 22.10 -30.51
C PHE A 275 -0.13 22.05 -29.75
N LYS A 276 -0.76 23.20 -29.50
CA LYS A 276 -2.08 23.25 -28.87
C LYS A 276 -3.15 22.55 -29.72
N LYS A 277 -3.17 22.80 -31.01
CA LYS A 277 -4.09 22.12 -31.94
C LYS A 277 -3.88 20.59 -31.92
N ARG A 278 -2.62 20.14 -31.91
CA ARG A 278 -2.32 18.71 -31.78
C ARG A 278 -2.80 18.15 -30.44
N GLY A 279 -2.57 18.85 -29.35
CA GLY A 279 -3.02 18.50 -28.00
C GLY A 279 -4.55 18.51 -27.82
N ASP A 280 -5.31 19.18 -28.68
CA ASP A 280 -6.79 19.07 -28.71
C ASP A 280 -7.27 17.78 -29.40
N GLN A 281 -6.44 17.21 -30.27
CA GLN A 281 -6.74 15.98 -31.01
C GLN A 281 -6.32 14.71 -30.26
N CYS A 282 -5.31 14.80 -29.36
CA CYS A 282 -4.77 13.67 -28.62
C CYS A 282 -4.49 14.05 -27.16
N LYS A 283 -4.59 13.05 -26.28
CA LYS A 283 -4.37 13.25 -24.83
C LYS A 283 -2.91 13.63 -24.52
N PHE A 284 -1.96 13.06 -25.23
CA PHE A 284 -0.53 13.30 -25.10
C PHE A 284 0.07 13.66 -26.46
N VAL A 285 1.02 14.59 -26.45
CA VAL A 285 1.84 14.93 -27.62
C VAL A 285 3.21 14.30 -27.39
N TYR A 286 3.58 13.37 -28.25
CA TYR A 286 4.82 12.59 -28.16
C TYR A 286 5.95 13.24 -28.94
N ASP A 287 7.15 12.70 -28.81
CA ASP A 287 8.36 13.21 -29.44
C ASP A 287 8.27 13.25 -30.97
N ASP A 288 7.70 12.20 -31.57
CA ASP A 288 7.47 12.16 -33.03
C ASP A 288 6.47 13.23 -33.49
N ASP A 289 5.45 13.52 -32.65
CA ASP A 289 4.54 14.64 -32.94
C ASP A 289 5.29 15.97 -32.94
N LEU A 290 6.17 16.19 -31.93
CA LEU A 290 6.96 17.41 -31.83
C LEU A 290 7.91 17.59 -33.03
N ALA A 291 8.59 16.51 -33.41
CA ALA A 291 9.46 16.53 -34.59
C ALA A 291 8.68 16.90 -35.85
N ALA A 292 7.53 16.27 -36.11
CA ALA A 292 6.65 16.57 -37.22
C ALA A 292 6.12 18.03 -37.20
N LEU A 293 5.85 18.58 -36.01
CA LEU A 293 5.44 19.99 -35.88
C LEU A 293 6.58 20.95 -36.19
N VAL A 294 7.81 20.63 -35.82
CA VAL A 294 9.01 21.42 -36.18
C VAL A 294 9.24 21.40 -37.69
N ASP A 295 9.12 20.23 -38.32
CA ASP A 295 9.27 20.08 -39.77
C ASP A 295 8.19 20.83 -40.57
N SER A 296 7.07 21.18 -39.94
CA SER A 296 5.95 21.90 -40.56
C SER A 296 5.98 23.41 -40.40
N LEU A 297 7.02 23.98 -39.74
CA LEU A 297 7.19 25.43 -39.56
C LEU A 297 7.63 26.14 -40.84
#